data_249afa1ea82d34fdfedc929a762250d3
#
_entry.id   249afa1ea82d34fdfedc929a762250d3
#
_cell.length_a   1.000
_cell.length_b   1.000
_cell.length_c   1.000
_cell.angle_alpha   90.00
_cell.angle_beta   90.00
_cell.angle_gamma   90.00
#
_symmetry.space_group_name_H-M   'P 1'
#
loop_
_entity.id
_entity.type
_entity.pdbx_description
1 polymer ?
#
loop_
_entity_poly.entity_id
_entity_poly.type
_entity_poly.pdbx_seq_one_letter_code
_entity_poly.pdbx_strand_id
1 'polypeptide(L)'
;PEEPPLPPINSALRDDLRAMLRREFPTPASSKASAAHWVRTILALVGTLGCWAGWAQGSALACLLLPFVHWVLIAHTVHEATHGNLHTDPRINFWAQFTSHPICFNVFVWIPQHLLSHHQYTNDYLHDVDCHHFAPALISDAQPKFYAKPPEPGKKAFNEGWTFVWKGFLTTLG
;
A
#
# COMPACT_ATOMS: atom_id res chain seq x y z
N PRO A 1 -25.91 0.89 21.35
CA PRO A 1 -25.73 2.33 21.51
C PRO A 1 -25.52 2.90 20.11
N GLU A 2 -26.36 3.86 19.72
CA GLU A 2 -26.20 4.58 18.47
C GLU A 2 -24.91 5.40 18.56
N GLU A 3 -24.07 5.31 17.54
CA GLU A 3 -22.88 6.14 17.43
C GLU A 3 -23.32 7.62 17.39
N PRO A 4 -22.64 8.51 18.12
CA PRO A 4 -22.94 9.93 18.06
C PRO A 4 -22.76 10.43 16.62
N PRO A 5 -23.62 11.34 16.13
CA PRO A 5 -23.51 11.88 14.80
C PRO A 5 -22.12 12.52 14.62
N LEU A 6 -21.48 12.20 13.51
CA LEU A 6 -20.19 12.79 13.15
C LEU A 6 -20.29 14.32 13.16
N PRO A 7 -19.28 15.03 13.70
CA PRO A 7 -19.28 16.48 13.67
C PRO A 7 -19.36 17.01 12.24
N PRO A 8 -20.03 18.12 11.98
CA PRO A 8 -20.13 18.68 10.65
C PRO A 8 -18.72 18.95 10.09
N ILE A 9 -18.46 18.44 8.89
CA ILE A 9 -17.19 18.70 8.19
C ILE A 9 -17.02 20.22 8.08
N ASN A 10 -15.90 20.74 8.59
CA ASN A 10 -15.58 22.15 8.47
C ASN A 10 -15.52 22.54 6.97
N SER A 11 -16.57 23.17 6.48
CA SER A 11 -16.72 23.51 5.07
C SER A 11 -15.63 24.48 4.61
N ALA A 12 -15.21 25.41 5.47
CA ALA A 12 -14.17 26.39 5.16
C ALA A 12 -12.82 25.69 4.90
N LEU A 13 -12.37 24.80 5.80
CA LEU A 13 -11.14 24.05 5.60
C LEU A 13 -11.19 23.21 4.31
N ARG A 14 -12.31 22.54 4.08
CA ARG A 14 -12.49 21.75 2.83
C ARG A 14 -12.40 22.62 1.59
N ASP A 15 -13.00 23.80 1.61
CA ASP A 15 -13.02 24.68 0.47
C ASP A 15 -11.64 25.33 0.21
N ASP A 16 -10.89 25.64 1.27
CA ASP A 16 -9.50 26.08 1.20
C ASP A 16 -8.58 24.99 0.62
N LEU A 17 -8.72 23.76 1.11
CA LEU A 17 -7.97 22.61 0.57
C LEU A 17 -8.26 22.37 -0.91
N ARG A 18 -9.53 22.47 -1.31
CA ARG A 18 -9.92 22.36 -2.72
C ARG A 18 -9.37 23.50 -3.57
N ALA A 19 -9.31 24.71 -3.04
CA ALA A 19 -8.72 25.85 -3.73
C ALA A 19 -7.20 25.66 -3.91
N MET A 20 -6.50 25.19 -2.88
CA MET A 20 -5.09 24.85 -2.95
C MET A 20 -4.83 23.74 -3.99
N LEU A 21 -5.59 22.64 -3.94
CA LEU A 21 -5.46 21.54 -4.89
C LEU A 21 -5.66 21.99 -6.33
N ARG A 22 -6.68 22.81 -6.60
CA ARG A 22 -6.92 23.34 -7.95
C ARG A 22 -5.80 24.27 -8.45
N ARG A 23 -5.11 24.96 -7.54
CA ARG A 23 -3.96 25.80 -7.88
C ARG A 23 -2.73 24.98 -8.20
N GLU A 24 -2.45 23.94 -7.41
CA GLU A 24 -1.29 23.06 -7.60
C GLU A 24 -1.48 22.08 -8.77
N PHE A 25 -2.71 21.58 -8.93
CA PHE A 25 -3.08 20.60 -9.96
C PHE A 25 -4.22 21.15 -10.84
N PRO A 26 -3.92 22.10 -11.74
CA PRO A 26 -4.95 22.78 -12.53
C PRO A 26 -5.65 21.87 -13.56
N THR A 27 -5.07 20.73 -13.89
CA THR A 27 -5.65 19.75 -14.81
C THR A 27 -5.59 18.35 -14.22
N PRO A 28 -6.47 17.42 -14.62
CA PRO A 28 -6.36 16.02 -14.21
C PRO A 28 -5.01 15.37 -14.54
N ALA A 29 -4.37 15.80 -15.63
CA ALA A 29 -3.06 15.30 -16.03
C ALA A 29 -1.94 15.74 -15.07
N SER A 30 -2.03 16.95 -14.50
CA SER A 30 -1.00 17.48 -13.60
C SER A 30 -0.90 16.74 -12.27
N SER A 31 -1.95 15.98 -11.88
CA SER A 31 -1.94 15.13 -10.68
C SER A 31 -1.46 13.70 -10.94
N LYS A 32 -1.08 13.37 -12.19
CA LYS A 32 -0.64 12.02 -12.55
C LYS A 32 0.87 11.86 -12.45
N ALA A 33 1.31 10.61 -12.57
CA ALA A 33 2.71 10.25 -12.48
C ALA A 33 3.58 11.07 -13.46
N SER A 34 4.65 11.66 -12.91
CA SER A 34 5.63 12.42 -13.69
C SER A 34 6.49 11.52 -14.58
N ALA A 35 7.20 12.09 -15.55
CA ALA A 35 8.17 11.34 -16.35
C ALA A 35 9.23 10.63 -15.49
N ALA A 36 9.71 11.27 -14.43
CA ALA A 36 10.65 10.65 -13.49
C ALA A 36 10.01 9.46 -12.73
N HIS A 37 8.73 9.53 -12.42
CA HIS A 37 8.00 8.40 -11.84
C HIS A 37 7.94 7.23 -12.83
N TRP A 38 7.61 7.50 -14.09
CA TRP A 38 7.58 6.47 -15.14
C TRP A 38 8.94 5.82 -15.37
N VAL A 39 10.03 6.58 -15.35
CA VAL A 39 11.39 6.00 -15.44
C VAL A 39 11.64 5.03 -14.29
N ARG A 40 11.31 5.42 -13.05
CA ARG A 40 11.47 4.52 -11.89
C ARG A 40 10.60 3.27 -12.02
N THR A 41 9.36 3.40 -12.45
CA THR A 41 8.44 2.28 -12.69
C THR A 41 9.01 1.32 -13.72
N ILE A 42 9.51 1.82 -14.86
CA ILE A 42 10.12 0.99 -15.90
C ILE A 42 11.37 0.29 -15.39
N LEU A 43 12.25 0.99 -14.69
CA LEU A 43 13.45 0.40 -14.10
C LEU A 43 13.10 -0.70 -13.08
N ALA A 44 12.12 -0.47 -12.23
CA ALA A 44 11.65 -1.47 -11.27
C ALA A 44 11.02 -2.68 -11.97
N LEU A 45 10.24 -2.46 -13.04
CA LEU A 45 9.67 -3.55 -13.85
C LEU A 45 10.76 -4.39 -14.52
N VAL A 46 11.71 -3.74 -15.19
CA VAL A 46 12.85 -4.43 -15.85
C VAL A 46 13.69 -5.19 -14.82
N GLY A 47 13.97 -4.56 -13.68
CA GLY A 47 14.69 -5.21 -12.57
C GLY A 47 13.94 -6.41 -12.01
N THR A 48 12.64 -6.31 -11.85
CA THR A 48 11.78 -7.42 -11.38
C THR A 48 11.80 -8.58 -12.38
N LEU A 49 11.60 -8.30 -13.66
CA LEU A 49 11.65 -9.32 -14.72
C LEU A 49 13.04 -9.96 -14.83
N GLY A 50 14.11 -9.16 -14.69
CA GLY A 50 15.49 -9.66 -14.66
C GLY A 50 15.75 -10.57 -13.47
N CYS A 51 15.26 -10.20 -12.28
CA CYS A 51 15.35 -11.05 -11.08
C CYS A 51 14.53 -12.34 -11.23
N TRP A 52 13.35 -12.29 -11.83
CA TRP A 52 12.55 -13.49 -12.14
C TRP A 52 13.32 -14.44 -13.08
N ALA A 53 13.89 -13.90 -14.16
CA ALA A 53 14.68 -14.69 -15.09
C ALA A 53 15.92 -15.29 -14.42
N GLY A 54 16.61 -14.53 -13.58
CA GLY A 54 17.77 -15.00 -12.82
C GLY A 54 17.38 -16.07 -11.79
N TRP A 55 16.26 -15.88 -11.08
CA TRP A 55 15.74 -16.89 -10.15
C TRP A 55 15.43 -18.20 -10.87
N ALA A 56 14.76 -18.15 -12.02
CA ALA A 56 14.46 -19.34 -12.81
C ALA A 56 15.72 -20.09 -13.30
N GLN A 57 16.85 -19.40 -13.36
CA GLN A 57 18.17 -19.96 -13.69
C GLN A 57 18.98 -20.38 -12.44
N GLY A 58 18.39 -20.32 -11.25
CA GLY A 58 19.04 -20.71 -9.98
C GLY A 58 20.00 -19.67 -9.41
N SER A 59 19.90 -18.38 -9.81
CA SER A 59 20.76 -17.31 -9.27
C SER A 59 20.35 -16.94 -7.85
N ALA A 60 21.22 -17.22 -6.87
CA ALA A 60 21.02 -16.83 -5.48
C ALA A 60 20.91 -15.30 -5.30
N LEU A 61 21.68 -14.53 -6.09
CA LEU A 61 21.60 -13.07 -6.06
C LEU A 61 20.24 -12.56 -6.54
N ALA A 62 19.71 -13.14 -7.61
CA ALA A 62 18.39 -12.79 -8.12
C ALA A 62 17.30 -13.13 -7.10
N CYS A 63 17.40 -14.29 -6.44
CA CYS A 63 16.50 -14.69 -5.36
C CYS A 63 16.53 -13.67 -4.20
N LEU A 64 17.70 -13.21 -3.80
CA LEU A 64 17.86 -12.21 -2.74
C LEU A 64 17.29 -10.83 -3.11
N LEU A 65 17.49 -10.40 -4.35
CA LEU A 65 17.07 -9.06 -4.80
C LEU A 65 15.60 -8.98 -5.20
N LEU A 66 14.99 -10.08 -5.64
CA LEU A 66 13.63 -10.11 -6.17
C LEU A 66 12.58 -9.51 -5.22
N PRO A 67 12.53 -9.83 -3.91
CA PRO A 67 11.55 -9.24 -3.01
C PRO A 67 11.64 -7.70 -2.93
N PHE A 68 12.86 -7.16 -2.92
CA PHE A 68 13.08 -5.72 -2.83
C PHE A 68 12.68 -4.99 -4.11
N VAL A 69 13.11 -5.50 -5.25
CA VAL A 69 12.82 -4.86 -6.55
C VAL A 69 11.32 -4.95 -6.85
N HIS A 70 10.70 -6.09 -6.58
CA HIS A 70 9.27 -6.27 -6.77
C HIS A 70 8.45 -5.41 -5.80
N TRP A 71 8.90 -5.27 -4.54
CA TRP A 71 8.26 -4.36 -3.59
C TRP A 71 8.30 -2.90 -4.06
N VAL A 72 9.44 -2.44 -4.61
CA VAL A 72 9.54 -1.10 -5.19
C VAL A 72 8.56 -0.92 -6.35
N LEU A 73 8.46 -1.92 -7.24
CA LEU A 73 7.49 -1.89 -8.34
C LEU A 73 6.05 -1.78 -7.81
N ILE A 74 5.70 -2.55 -6.80
CA ILE A 74 4.36 -2.52 -6.20
C ILE A 74 4.08 -1.18 -5.54
N ALA A 75 4.97 -0.68 -4.70
CA ALA A 75 4.78 0.58 -4.00
C ALA A 75 4.64 1.77 -4.96
N HIS A 76 5.41 1.79 -6.05
CA HIS A 76 5.37 2.87 -7.02
C HIS A 76 4.30 2.75 -8.10
N THR A 77 3.90 1.53 -8.45
CA THR A 77 3.05 1.30 -9.62
C THR A 77 1.66 0.84 -9.22
N VAL A 78 1.59 -0.23 -8.44
CA VAL A 78 0.30 -0.84 -8.09
C VAL A 78 -0.52 0.08 -7.20
N HIS A 79 0.09 0.63 -6.15
CA HIS A 79 -0.57 1.55 -5.22
C HIS A 79 -1.10 2.79 -5.95
N GLU A 80 -0.25 3.47 -6.73
CA GLU A 80 -0.66 4.65 -7.50
C GLU A 80 -1.73 4.32 -8.56
N ALA A 81 -1.61 3.16 -9.21
CA ALA A 81 -2.59 2.68 -10.17
C ALA A 81 -3.94 2.38 -9.51
N THR A 82 -3.95 1.84 -8.30
CA THR A 82 -5.16 1.57 -7.53
C THR A 82 -5.95 2.86 -7.23
N HIS A 83 -5.23 3.96 -6.96
CA HIS A 83 -5.83 5.29 -6.79
C HIS A 83 -6.14 6.01 -8.12
N GLY A 84 -5.88 5.40 -9.26
CA GLY A 84 -6.04 6.02 -10.56
C GLY A 84 -5.03 7.14 -10.84
N ASN A 85 -3.94 7.23 -10.06
CA ASN A 85 -2.98 8.34 -10.13
C ASN A 85 -1.83 8.10 -11.10
N LEU A 86 -1.64 6.86 -11.56
CA LEU A 86 -0.53 6.54 -12.45
C LEU A 86 -0.71 7.16 -13.84
N HIS A 87 -1.91 7.12 -14.40
CA HIS A 87 -2.18 7.62 -15.75
C HIS A 87 -3.60 8.19 -15.88
N THR A 88 -3.82 9.07 -16.88
CA THR A 88 -5.16 9.61 -17.19
C THR A 88 -6.07 8.57 -17.84
N ASP A 89 -5.52 7.62 -18.62
CA ASP A 89 -6.29 6.49 -19.15
C ASP A 89 -6.52 5.45 -18.04
N PRO A 90 -7.77 5.17 -17.66
CA PRO A 90 -8.10 4.20 -16.61
C PRO A 90 -7.68 2.77 -16.96
N ARG A 91 -7.53 2.43 -18.23
CA ARG A 91 -7.07 1.10 -18.66
C ARG A 91 -5.63 0.86 -18.26
N ILE A 92 -4.77 1.88 -18.34
CA ILE A 92 -3.38 1.80 -17.90
C ILE A 92 -3.32 1.58 -16.39
N ASN A 93 -4.10 2.32 -15.60
CA ASN A 93 -4.21 2.10 -14.17
C ASN A 93 -4.71 0.68 -13.85
N PHE A 94 -5.72 0.20 -14.57
CA PHE A 94 -6.25 -1.14 -14.36
C PHE A 94 -5.18 -2.22 -14.60
N TRP A 95 -4.51 -2.20 -15.74
CA TRP A 95 -3.51 -3.23 -16.08
C TRP A 95 -2.23 -3.12 -15.24
N ALA A 96 -1.81 -1.93 -14.86
CA ALA A 96 -0.64 -1.73 -14.02
C ALA A 96 -0.77 -2.39 -12.64
N GLN A 97 -1.97 -2.55 -12.10
CA GLN A 97 -2.20 -3.23 -10.84
C GLN A 97 -1.78 -4.70 -10.86
N PHE A 98 -1.87 -5.35 -12.02
CA PHE A 98 -1.49 -6.76 -12.15
C PHE A 98 0.02 -7.01 -12.08
N THR A 99 0.84 -5.97 -12.08
CA THR A 99 2.29 -6.09 -11.83
C THR A 99 2.63 -6.54 -10.40
N SER A 100 1.64 -6.57 -9.48
CA SER A 100 1.78 -7.16 -8.15
C SER A 100 1.90 -8.69 -8.17
N HIS A 101 1.38 -9.34 -9.24
CA HIS A 101 1.40 -10.79 -9.34
C HIS A 101 2.79 -11.31 -9.76
N PRO A 102 3.13 -12.53 -9.35
CA PRO A 102 2.38 -13.43 -8.47
C PRO A 102 2.74 -13.31 -6.97
N ILE A 103 3.68 -12.44 -6.62
CA ILE A 103 4.39 -12.53 -5.32
C ILE A 103 3.62 -11.89 -4.17
N CYS A 104 2.98 -10.72 -4.36
CA CYS A 104 2.55 -9.97 -3.20
C CYS A 104 1.09 -10.11 -2.84
N PHE A 105 0.18 -9.78 -3.73
CA PHE A 105 -1.24 -9.87 -3.43
C PHE A 105 -2.11 -9.97 -4.67
N ASN A 106 -3.29 -10.52 -4.46
CA ASN A 106 -4.32 -10.55 -5.48
C ASN A 106 -4.98 -9.17 -5.59
N VAL A 107 -4.95 -8.56 -6.77
CA VAL A 107 -5.54 -7.24 -7.04
C VAL A 107 -7.01 -7.16 -6.64
N PHE A 108 -7.79 -8.21 -6.87
CA PHE A 108 -9.22 -8.23 -6.52
C PHE A 108 -9.47 -8.28 -5.01
N VAL A 109 -8.51 -8.72 -4.23
CA VAL A 109 -8.54 -8.65 -2.76
C VAL A 109 -7.99 -7.32 -2.27
N TRP A 110 -6.91 -6.84 -2.90
CA TRP A 110 -6.27 -5.59 -2.54
C TRP A 110 -7.20 -4.37 -2.68
N ILE A 111 -7.94 -4.25 -3.78
CA ILE A 111 -8.85 -3.12 -4.01
C ILE A 111 -9.85 -2.94 -2.88
N PRO A 112 -10.67 -3.94 -2.47
CA PRO A 112 -11.59 -3.77 -1.36
C PRO A 112 -10.88 -3.57 -0.01
N GLN A 113 -9.76 -4.23 0.24
CA GLN A 113 -8.99 -4.02 1.45
C GLN A 113 -8.45 -2.60 1.55
N HIS A 114 -7.81 -2.12 0.50
CA HIS A 114 -7.13 -0.83 0.52
C HIS A 114 -8.11 0.35 0.36
N LEU A 115 -8.98 0.33 -0.65
CA LEU A 115 -9.86 1.46 -0.93
C LEU A 115 -11.12 1.51 -0.04
N LEU A 116 -11.70 0.36 0.31
CA LEU A 116 -12.94 0.33 1.07
C LEU A 116 -12.70 0.15 2.57
N SER A 117 -11.74 -0.68 2.97
CA SER A 117 -11.45 -0.89 4.38
C SER A 117 -10.46 0.16 4.90
N HIS A 118 -9.21 0.15 4.43
CA HIS A 118 -8.16 1.03 4.94
C HIS A 118 -8.52 2.52 4.81
N HIS A 119 -8.93 3.00 3.64
CA HIS A 119 -9.22 4.43 3.45
C HIS A 119 -10.45 4.94 4.22
N GLN A 120 -11.44 4.08 4.47
CA GLN A 120 -12.62 4.49 5.25
C GLN A 120 -12.38 4.38 6.75
N TYR A 121 -11.55 3.45 7.18
CA TYR A 121 -11.34 3.11 8.59
C TYR A 121 -9.87 3.24 8.99
N THR A 122 -9.12 4.12 8.35
CA THR A 122 -7.68 4.32 8.57
C THR A 122 -7.33 4.35 10.06
N ASN A 123 -6.47 3.43 10.50
CA ASN A 123 -6.07 3.21 11.87
C ASN A 123 -7.17 2.68 12.83
N ASP A 124 -8.31 2.25 12.31
CA ASP A 124 -9.28 1.50 13.11
C ASP A 124 -8.84 0.04 13.21
N TYR A 125 -8.51 -0.39 14.42
CA TYR A 125 -8.00 -1.74 14.66
C TYR A 125 -8.95 -2.86 14.21
N LEU A 126 -10.26 -2.63 14.21
CA LEU A 126 -11.27 -3.65 13.86
C LEU A 126 -11.53 -3.75 12.36
N HIS A 127 -11.42 -2.63 11.65
CA HIS A 127 -11.88 -2.53 10.27
C HIS A 127 -10.76 -2.22 9.27
N ASP A 128 -9.62 -1.68 9.75
CA ASP A 128 -8.47 -1.40 8.90
C ASP A 128 -7.52 -2.61 8.84
N VAL A 129 -7.61 -3.36 7.76
CA VAL A 129 -6.75 -4.54 7.55
C VAL A 129 -5.27 -4.15 7.46
N ASP A 130 -4.97 -3.00 6.88
CA ASP A 130 -3.58 -2.53 6.71
C ASP A 130 -2.96 -2.12 8.06
N CYS A 131 -3.77 -1.67 9.03
CA CYS A 131 -3.32 -1.37 10.38
C CYS A 131 -2.69 -2.59 11.07
N HIS A 132 -3.18 -3.78 10.80
CA HIS A 132 -2.66 -5.02 11.38
C HIS A 132 -1.25 -5.38 10.91
N HIS A 133 -0.85 -4.92 9.74
CA HIS A 133 0.49 -5.18 9.20
C HIS A 133 1.57 -4.34 9.86
N PHE A 134 1.25 -3.13 10.30
CA PHE A 134 2.19 -2.16 10.83
C PHE A 134 1.95 -1.79 12.30
N ALA A 135 0.94 -2.37 12.92
CA ALA A 135 0.46 -2.01 14.26
C ALA A 135 1.56 -1.81 15.33
N PRO A 136 2.57 -2.68 15.46
CA PRO A 136 3.59 -2.49 16.48
C PRO A 136 4.49 -1.28 16.27
N ALA A 137 4.62 -0.81 15.02
CA ALA A 137 5.57 0.25 14.63
C ALA A 137 4.92 1.65 14.56
N LEU A 138 3.61 1.71 14.35
CA LEU A 138 2.90 2.96 14.03
C LEU A 138 2.00 3.46 15.16
N ILE A 139 1.69 2.62 16.16
CA ILE A 139 0.83 3.01 17.27
C ILE A 139 1.68 3.73 18.30
N SER A 140 1.48 5.04 18.43
CA SER A 140 2.11 5.81 19.51
C SER A 140 1.51 5.44 20.87
N ASP A 141 2.29 5.57 21.93
CA ASP A 141 1.85 5.34 23.32
C ASP A 141 0.62 6.19 23.71
N ALA A 142 0.30 7.23 22.96
CA ALA A 142 -0.87 8.09 23.15
C ALA A 142 -2.20 7.45 22.67
N GLN A 143 -2.17 6.40 21.85
CA GLN A 143 -3.37 5.77 21.27
C GLN A 143 -3.69 4.34 21.77
N PRO A 144 -3.05 3.77 22.78
CA PRO A 144 -3.10 2.33 23.05
C PRO A 144 -4.48 1.81 23.49
N LYS A 145 -5.34 2.68 23.99
CA LYS A 145 -6.59 2.21 24.63
C LYS A 145 -7.73 1.91 23.67
N PHE A 146 -7.68 2.44 22.46
CA PHE A 146 -8.76 2.29 21.48
C PHE A 146 -8.45 1.29 20.36
N TYR A 147 -7.16 1.08 20.05
CA TYR A 147 -6.72 0.35 18.88
C TYR A 147 -5.89 -0.90 19.16
N ALA A 148 -5.37 -1.05 20.36
CA ALA A 148 -4.61 -2.23 20.73
C ALA A 148 -5.51 -3.23 21.45
N LYS A 149 -5.80 -4.36 20.79
CA LYS A 149 -6.20 -5.54 21.54
C LYS A 149 -5.06 -5.80 22.54
N PRO A 150 -5.32 -5.85 23.87
CA PRO A 150 -4.26 -6.13 24.80
C PRO A 150 -3.54 -7.41 24.37
N PRO A 151 -2.21 -7.44 24.34
CA PRO A 151 -1.48 -8.64 24.01
C PRO A 151 -1.98 -9.79 24.91
N GLU A 152 -2.29 -10.92 24.33
CA GLU A 152 -2.64 -12.10 25.10
C GLU A 152 -1.54 -12.35 26.14
N PRO A 153 -1.88 -12.65 27.40
CA PRO A 153 -0.89 -12.87 28.44
C PRO A 153 0.17 -13.87 27.96
N GLY A 154 1.42 -13.46 27.89
CA GLY A 154 2.56 -14.28 27.48
C GLY A 154 3.00 -14.14 26.01
N LYS A 155 2.25 -13.46 25.13
CA LYS A 155 2.73 -13.13 23.76
C LYS A 155 3.35 -11.72 23.75
N LYS A 156 4.63 -11.65 23.42
CA LYS A 156 5.30 -10.36 23.20
C LYS A 156 4.84 -9.77 21.86
N ALA A 157 4.42 -8.53 21.86
CA ALA A 157 3.99 -7.77 20.67
C ALA A 157 5.05 -7.75 19.53
N PHE A 158 6.29 -8.06 19.86
CA PHE A 158 7.42 -8.17 18.94
C PHE A 158 7.25 -9.24 17.83
N ASN A 159 6.40 -10.24 18.02
CA ASN A 159 6.34 -11.38 17.09
C ASN A 159 5.49 -11.11 15.83
N GLU A 160 4.60 -10.13 15.82
CA GLU A 160 3.69 -9.95 14.69
C GLU A 160 4.36 -9.26 13.49
N GLY A 161 5.18 -8.23 13.70
CA GLY A 161 5.92 -7.58 12.64
C GLY A 161 6.94 -8.50 11.95
N TRP A 162 7.67 -9.30 12.75
CA TRP A 162 8.58 -10.31 12.22
C TRP A 162 7.85 -11.47 11.54
N THR A 163 6.69 -11.86 12.05
CA THR A 163 5.85 -12.88 11.43
C THR A 163 5.35 -12.43 10.05
N PHE A 164 5.06 -11.14 9.88
CA PHE A 164 4.70 -10.58 8.58
C PHE A 164 5.88 -10.61 7.59
N VAL A 165 7.06 -10.16 8.01
CA VAL A 165 8.27 -10.21 7.18
C VAL A 165 8.58 -11.67 6.79
N TRP A 166 8.53 -12.60 7.74
CA TRP A 166 8.77 -14.02 7.48
C TRP A 166 7.66 -14.68 6.65
N LYS A 167 6.39 -14.37 6.88
CA LYS A 167 5.29 -14.87 6.04
C LYS A 167 5.40 -14.33 4.62
N GLY A 168 5.68 -13.04 4.46
CA GLY A 168 5.95 -12.44 3.15
C GLY A 168 7.13 -13.12 2.46
N PHE A 169 8.22 -13.35 3.17
CA PHE A 169 9.40 -14.03 2.65
C PHE A 169 9.13 -15.51 2.30
N LEU A 170 8.43 -16.24 3.16
CA LEU A 170 8.09 -17.66 2.92
C LEU A 170 7.07 -17.84 1.80
N THR A 171 6.11 -16.93 1.65
CA THR A 171 5.17 -16.96 0.51
C THR A 171 5.83 -16.61 -0.82
N THR A 172 7.02 -15.99 -0.79
CA THR A 172 7.84 -15.76 -2.01
C THR A 172 8.74 -16.93 -2.36
N LEU A 173 8.97 -17.86 -1.44
CA LEU A 173 9.83 -19.03 -1.65
C LEU A 173 9.07 -20.34 -1.92
N GLY A 174 7.77 -20.38 -1.64
CA GLY A 174 6.91 -21.54 -1.84
C GLY A 174 6.02 -21.42 -3.05
#